data_66d9804b0161213c95e7079aacbc2f8e
#
_entry.id   66d9804b0161213c95e7079aacbc2f8e
#
_cell.length_a   1.000
_cell.length_b   1.000
_cell.length_c   1.000
_cell.angle_alpha   90.00
_cell.angle_beta   90.00
_cell.angle_gamma   90.00
#
_symmetry.space_group_name_H-M   'P 1'
#
loop_
_entity.id
_entity.type
_entity.pdbx_description
1 polymer ?
#
loop_
_entity_poly.entity_id
_entity_poly.type
_entity_poly.pdbx_seq_one_letter_code
_entity_poly.pdbx_strand_id
1 'polypeptide(L)'
;MIKPVLITGGAGSVGRQLAGMLLEANRPVRIFDLPFMDFAGLEGENNVEVIKGDITDKGSVTAAVSGVVGVLHLAAILPPKSESDRDLTFRVNVDGTSNIADTIKNESPDASLIFTSSISTYGDTSDEEQPIMVDHAQEAIDVYAASKIAGEKVVMSSGVNYVILRIASIAVPEFLEPPDPWPFTADQRVEMVHRDDVADALINAVDSKEAFGKVLNIAGGKSWRLRGRDYMEDFFN
;
A
#
# COMPACT_ATOMS: atom_id res chain seq x y z
N MET A 1 -19.96 -1.15 -20.08
CA MET A 1 -19.21 -2.10 -19.24
C MET A 1 -18.74 -1.35 -18.00
N ILE A 2 -18.77 -1.99 -16.84
CA ILE A 2 -18.24 -1.43 -15.60
C ILE A 2 -16.71 -1.39 -15.74
N LYS A 3 -16.10 -0.23 -15.47
CA LYS A 3 -14.63 -0.08 -15.52
C LYS A 3 -13.97 -0.81 -14.34
N PRO A 4 -12.84 -1.49 -14.51
CA PRO A 4 -12.16 -2.19 -13.44
C PRO A 4 -11.45 -1.26 -12.46
N VAL A 5 -11.21 -1.74 -11.24
CA VAL A 5 -10.21 -1.20 -10.31
C VAL A 5 -8.89 -1.89 -10.58
N LEU A 6 -7.82 -1.11 -10.80
CA LEU A 6 -6.47 -1.64 -10.94
C LEU A 6 -5.84 -1.86 -9.57
N ILE A 7 -5.18 -3.00 -9.39
CA ILE A 7 -4.35 -3.30 -8.23
C ILE A 7 -2.91 -3.53 -8.72
N THR A 8 -1.99 -2.61 -8.45
CA THR A 8 -0.56 -2.85 -8.70
C THR A 8 0.05 -3.59 -7.51
N GLY A 9 0.97 -4.51 -7.75
CA GLY A 9 1.38 -5.47 -6.71
C GLY A 9 0.26 -6.48 -6.40
N GLY A 10 -0.63 -6.70 -7.38
CA GLY A 10 -1.89 -7.40 -7.19
C GLY A 10 -1.76 -8.92 -7.00
N ALA A 11 -0.62 -9.52 -7.35
CA ALA A 11 -0.34 -10.92 -7.08
C ALA A 11 0.17 -11.19 -5.64
N GLY A 12 0.48 -10.14 -4.87
CA GLY A 12 0.84 -10.24 -3.46
C GLY A 12 -0.35 -10.56 -2.54
N SER A 13 -0.08 -10.88 -1.27
CA SER A 13 -1.12 -11.31 -0.31
C SER A 13 -2.24 -10.28 -0.12
N VAL A 14 -1.90 -9.01 0.10
CA VAL A 14 -2.88 -7.92 0.23
C VAL A 14 -3.61 -7.69 -1.09
N GLY A 15 -2.90 -7.73 -2.23
CA GLY A 15 -3.50 -7.55 -3.55
C GLY A 15 -4.55 -8.62 -3.87
N ARG A 16 -4.27 -9.88 -3.55
CA ARG A 16 -5.21 -11.00 -3.70
C ARG A 16 -6.45 -10.84 -2.81
N GLN A 17 -6.27 -10.39 -1.58
CA GLN A 17 -7.39 -10.13 -0.68
C GLN A 17 -8.30 -9.03 -1.24
N LEU A 18 -7.72 -7.91 -1.68
CA LEU A 18 -8.46 -6.81 -2.31
C LEU A 18 -9.21 -7.27 -3.56
N ALA A 19 -8.57 -8.10 -4.38
CA ALA A 19 -9.21 -8.68 -5.56
C ALA A 19 -10.45 -9.50 -5.18
N GLY A 20 -10.34 -10.38 -4.19
CA GLY A 20 -11.47 -11.17 -3.66
C GLY A 20 -12.62 -10.29 -3.18
N MET A 21 -12.33 -9.30 -2.32
CA MET A 21 -13.35 -8.40 -1.78
C MET A 21 -14.04 -7.57 -2.88
N LEU A 22 -13.30 -7.08 -3.87
CA LEU A 22 -13.87 -6.35 -5.00
C LEU A 22 -14.78 -7.25 -5.87
N LEU A 23 -14.38 -8.49 -6.10
CA LEU A 23 -15.17 -9.46 -6.86
C LEU A 23 -16.46 -9.85 -6.12
N GLU A 24 -16.41 -10.05 -4.81
CA GLU A 24 -17.60 -10.26 -3.96
C GLU A 24 -18.57 -9.08 -4.04
N ALA A 25 -18.05 -7.85 -4.18
CA ALA A 25 -18.84 -6.64 -4.43
C ALA A 25 -19.26 -6.47 -5.92
N ASN A 26 -19.06 -7.49 -6.77
CA ASN A 26 -19.32 -7.46 -8.21
C ASN A 26 -18.58 -6.34 -8.96
N ARG A 27 -17.40 -5.97 -8.51
CA ARG A 27 -16.53 -4.96 -9.15
C ARG A 27 -15.44 -5.67 -9.95
N PRO A 28 -15.30 -5.39 -11.26
CA PRO A 28 -14.21 -5.93 -12.07
C PRO A 28 -12.84 -5.46 -11.56
N VAL A 29 -11.86 -6.35 -11.62
CA VAL A 29 -10.51 -6.11 -11.13
C VAL A 29 -9.51 -6.28 -12.25
N ARG A 30 -8.52 -5.39 -12.29
CA ARG A 30 -7.33 -5.58 -13.10
C ARG A 30 -6.13 -5.74 -12.17
N ILE A 31 -5.40 -6.83 -12.34
CA ILE A 31 -4.19 -7.16 -11.59
C ILE A 31 -2.98 -6.76 -12.43
N PHE A 32 -2.06 -6.00 -11.84
CA PHE A 32 -0.78 -5.66 -12.47
C PHE A 32 0.37 -6.04 -11.55
N ASP A 33 1.26 -6.91 -12.02
CA ASP A 33 2.42 -7.35 -11.27
C ASP A 33 3.51 -7.89 -12.21
N LEU A 34 4.70 -8.13 -11.66
CA LEU A 34 5.85 -8.63 -12.40
C LEU A 34 5.57 -10.01 -13.03
N PRO A 35 6.08 -10.29 -14.24
CA PRO A 35 5.73 -11.50 -14.98
C PRO A 35 6.06 -12.84 -14.29
N PHE A 36 6.99 -12.82 -13.32
CA PHE A 36 7.42 -14.00 -12.58
C PHE A 36 6.65 -14.25 -11.28
N MET A 37 5.67 -13.38 -10.96
CA MET A 37 4.80 -13.59 -9.81
C MET A 37 3.82 -14.75 -10.06
N ASP A 38 3.33 -15.34 -8.98
CA ASP A 38 2.31 -16.37 -9.07
C ASP A 38 0.92 -15.72 -9.29
N PHE A 39 0.24 -16.09 -10.37
CA PHE A 39 -1.11 -15.63 -10.71
C PHE A 39 -2.17 -16.73 -10.57
N ALA A 40 -1.83 -17.89 -10.00
CA ALA A 40 -2.79 -18.96 -9.78
C ALA A 40 -4.00 -18.45 -8.95
N GLY A 41 -5.22 -18.79 -9.37
CA GLY A 41 -6.46 -18.28 -8.75
C GLY A 41 -6.80 -16.81 -9.08
N LEU A 42 -6.06 -16.16 -9.98
CA LEU A 42 -6.38 -14.85 -10.54
C LEU A 42 -6.61 -14.96 -12.06
N GLU A 43 -5.77 -15.70 -12.76
CA GLU A 43 -5.93 -15.93 -14.19
C GLU A 43 -7.13 -16.84 -14.47
N GLY A 44 -7.96 -16.43 -15.41
CA GLY A 44 -9.16 -17.18 -15.81
C GLY A 44 -10.39 -16.95 -14.94
N GLU A 45 -10.27 -16.20 -13.87
CA GLU A 45 -11.41 -15.82 -13.04
C GLU A 45 -12.29 -14.80 -13.77
N ASN A 46 -13.61 -14.93 -13.57
CA ASN A 46 -14.56 -13.99 -14.13
C ASN A 46 -14.36 -12.58 -13.55
N ASN A 47 -14.40 -11.56 -14.40
CA ASN A 47 -14.18 -10.15 -14.01
C ASN A 47 -12.76 -9.85 -13.49
N VAL A 48 -11.79 -10.71 -13.72
CA VAL A 48 -10.36 -10.47 -13.46
C VAL A 48 -9.61 -10.38 -14.79
N GLU A 49 -8.88 -9.29 -14.96
CA GLU A 49 -7.93 -9.11 -16.05
C GLU A 49 -6.51 -9.08 -15.46
N VAL A 50 -5.61 -9.91 -15.94
CA VAL A 50 -4.21 -9.95 -15.50
C VAL A 50 -3.32 -9.32 -16.56
N ILE A 51 -2.56 -8.30 -16.17
CA ILE A 51 -1.52 -7.67 -16.99
C ILE A 51 -0.18 -7.90 -16.28
N LYS A 52 0.73 -8.59 -16.97
CA LYS A 52 2.09 -8.86 -16.49
C LYS A 52 3.03 -7.79 -17.01
N GLY A 53 3.71 -7.09 -16.10
CA GLY A 53 4.62 -6.02 -16.50
C GLY A 53 5.39 -5.44 -15.32
N ASP A 54 6.30 -4.53 -15.62
CA ASP A 54 7.11 -3.81 -14.64
C ASP A 54 6.57 -2.38 -14.50
N ILE A 55 6.40 -1.92 -13.26
CA ILE A 55 5.91 -0.56 -12.96
C ILE A 55 6.90 0.52 -13.43
N THR A 56 8.16 0.16 -13.64
CA THR A 56 9.19 1.06 -14.17
C THR A 56 9.13 1.19 -15.69
N ASP A 57 8.38 0.31 -16.40
CA ASP A 57 8.14 0.38 -17.84
C ASP A 57 6.83 1.11 -18.15
N LYS A 58 6.93 2.29 -18.78
CA LYS A 58 5.78 3.12 -19.12
C LYS A 58 4.78 2.44 -20.05
N GLY A 59 5.24 1.57 -20.96
CA GLY A 59 4.35 0.83 -21.86
C GLY A 59 3.46 -0.15 -21.09
N SER A 60 4.05 -0.92 -20.18
CA SER A 60 3.32 -1.83 -19.29
C SER A 60 2.32 -1.09 -18.41
N VAL A 61 2.74 0.05 -17.83
CA VAL A 61 1.89 0.89 -16.99
C VAL A 61 0.72 1.46 -17.79
N THR A 62 0.95 1.92 -19.03
CA THR A 62 -0.12 2.43 -19.90
C THR A 62 -1.17 1.35 -20.17
N ALA A 63 -0.74 0.13 -20.49
CA ALA A 63 -1.66 -0.99 -20.69
C ALA A 63 -2.48 -1.29 -19.43
N ALA A 64 -1.86 -1.20 -18.25
CA ALA A 64 -2.52 -1.48 -16.99
C ALA A 64 -3.53 -0.39 -16.58
N VAL A 65 -3.21 0.89 -16.76
CA VAL A 65 -4.01 2.03 -16.28
C VAL A 65 -5.15 2.41 -17.24
N SER A 66 -5.05 2.08 -18.52
CA SER A 66 -6.04 2.49 -19.50
C SER A 66 -7.45 1.99 -19.16
N GLY A 67 -8.40 2.92 -19.04
CA GLY A 67 -9.83 2.63 -18.86
C GLY A 67 -10.25 2.17 -17.47
N VAL A 68 -9.41 2.33 -16.42
CA VAL A 68 -9.75 1.99 -15.03
C VAL A 68 -10.57 3.11 -14.36
N VAL A 69 -11.26 2.79 -13.25
CA VAL A 69 -11.99 3.75 -12.42
C VAL A 69 -11.15 4.24 -11.24
N GLY A 70 -10.19 3.44 -10.80
CA GLY A 70 -9.29 3.76 -9.71
C GLY A 70 -8.11 2.79 -9.65
N VAL A 71 -7.06 3.20 -8.98
CA VAL A 71 -5.81 2.46 -8.82
C VAL A 71 -5.50 2.28 -7.34
N LEU A 72 -5.48 1.04 -6.87
CA LEU A 72 -4.93 0.64 -5.58
C LEU A 72 -3.44 0.37 -5.80
N HIS A 73 -2.60 1.33 -5.40
CA HIS A 73 -1.17 1.28 -5.69
C HIS A 73 -0.39 0.67 -4.52
N LEU A 74 -0.18 -0.67 -4.59
CA LEU A 74 0.53 -1.45 -3.57
C LEU A 74 1.95 -1.82 -4.00
N ALA A 75 2.26 -1.79 -5.30
CA ALA A 75 3.57 -2.19 -5.80
C ALA A 75 4.68 -1.36 -5.15
N ALA A 76 5.57 -2.02 -4.43
CA ALA A 76 6.72 -1.41 -3.78
C ALA A 76 7.75 -2.47 -3.39
N ILE A 77 9.01 -2.06 -3.29
CA ILE A 77 10.04 -2.83 -2.59
C ILE A 77 9.95 -2.49 -1.10
N LEU A 78 9.77 -3.53 -0.30
CA LEU A 78 9.59 -3.45 1.16
C LEU A 78 10.87 -3.85 1.90
N PRO A 79 11.02 -3.49 3.20
CA PRO A 79 12.08 -4.02 4.05
C PRO A 79 12.00 -5.56 4.17
N PRO A 80 13.15 -6.24 4.31
CA PRO A 80 14.50 -5.69 4.36
C PRO A 80 15.11 -5.42 2.97
N LYS A 81 14.44 -5.80 1.88
CA LYS A 81 14.96 -5.71 0.51
C LYS A 81 15.21 -4.26 0.08
N SER A 82 14.38 -3.32 0.52
CA SER A 82 14.54 -1.89 0.25
C SER A 82 15.89 -1.33 0.72
N GLU A 83 16.43 -1.89 1.81
CA GLU A 83 17.68 -1.42 2.41
C GLU A 83 18.92 -1.93 1.68
N SER A 84 18.78 -2.99 0.88
CA SER A 84 19.90 -3.62 0.17
C SER A 84 20.27 -2.93 -1.14
N ASP A 85 19.34 -2.22 -1.78
CA ASP A 85 19.54 -1.51 -3.05
C ASP A 85 18.65 -0.25 -3.09
N ARG A 86 19.26 0.87 -2.68
CA ARG A 86 18.58 2.16 -2.64
C ARG A 86 18.12 2.62 -4.03
N ASP A 87 18.95 2.46 -5.03
CA ASP A 87 18.65 2.97 -6.39
C ASP A 87 17.50 2.17 -7.02
N LEU A 88 17.50 0.85 -6.84
CA LEU A 88 16.39 0.02 -7.26
C LEU A 88 15.11 0.38 -6.48
N THR A 89 15.21 0.60 -5.18
CA THR A 89 14.07 0.96 -4.33
C THR A 89 13.45 2.27 -4.79
N PHE A 90 14.25 3.30 -5.04
CA PHE A 90 13.74 4.58 -5.55
C PHE A 90 13.15 4.47 -6.96
N ARG A 91 13.80 3.72 -7.84
CA ARG A 91 13.28 3.49 -9.19
C ARG A 91 11.90 2.81 -9.17
N VAL A 92 11.70 1.80 -8.31
CA VAL A 92 10.40 1.12 -8.21
C VAL A 92 9.39 1.97 -7.43
N ASN A 93 9.75 2.41 -6.21
CA ASN A 93 8.80 3.04 -5.29
C ASN A 93 8.47 4.49 -5.66
N VAL A 94 9.37 5.19 -6.35
CA VAL A 94 9.19 6.61 -6.69
C VAL A 94 8.94 6.81 -8.19
N ASP A 95 9.85 6.33 -9.07
CA ASP A 95 9.66 6.52 -10.50
C ASP A 95 8.49 5.66 -11.00
N GLY A 96 8.30 4.45 -10.45
CA GLY A 96 7.12 3.63 -10.71
C GLY A 96 5.81 4.33 -10.30
N THR A 97 5.78 4.98 -9.13
CA THR A 97 4.64 5.79 -8.69
C THR A 97 4.40 6.97 -9.63
N SER A 98 5.47 7.63 -10.11
CA SER A 98 5.35 8.71 -11.10
C SER A 98 4.75 8.21 -12.41
N ASN A 99 5.20 7.04 -12.89
CA ASN A 99 4.64 6.43 -14.10
C ASN A 99 3.13 6.17 -13.96
N ILE A 100 2.68 5.66 -12.80
CA ILE A 100 1.24 5.44 -12.52
C ILE A 100 0.50 6.77 -12.54
N ALA A 101 0.97 7.78 -11.80
CA ALA A 101 0.29 9.07 -11.70
C ALA A 101 0.20 9.79 -13.07
N ASP A 102 1.30 9.83 -13.80
CA ASP A 102 1.36 10.44 -15.14
C ASP A 102 0.43 9.72 -16.11
N THR A 103 0.36 8.39 -16.03
CA THR A 103 -0.51 7.60 -16.91
C THR A 103 -1.98 7.78 -16.55
N ILE A 104 -2.34 7.85 -15.26
CA ILE A 104 -3.71 8.16 -14.85
C ILE A 104 -4.13 9.50 -15.45
N LYS A 105 -3.30 10.53 -15.33
CA LYS A 105 -3.58 11.86 -15.85
C LYS A 105 -3.86 11.88 -17.36
N ASN A 106 -3.17 11.03 -18.12
CA ASN A 106 -3.26 11.00 -19.58
C ASN A 106 -4.35 10.05 -20.09
N GLU A 107 -4.48 8.85 -19.49
CA GLU A 107 -5.29 7.75 -20.02
C GLU A 107 -6.61 7.54 -19.24
N SER A 108 -6.67 7.96 -17.99
CA SER A 108 -7.83 7.76 -17.12
C SER A 108 -8.01 8.92 -16.12
N PRO A 109 -8.18 10.17 -16.60
CA PRO A 109 -8.09 11.38 -15.76
C PRO A 109 -9.14 11.46 -14.64
N ASP A 110 -10.24 10.72 -14.76
CA ASP A 110 -11.28 10.64 -13.73
C ASP A 110 -10.98 9.56 -12.67
N ALA A 111 -9.96 8.73 -12.88
CA ALA A 111 -9.61 7.66 -11.95
C ALA A 111 -8.95 8.22 -10.69
N SER A 112 -9.23 7.57 -9.55
CA SER A 112 -8.56 7.88 -8.28
C SER A 112 -7.28 7.07 -8.13
N LEU A 113 -6.26 7.68 -7.49
CA LEU A 113 -5.01 7.02 -7.09
C LEU A 113 -4.98 6.84 -5.58
N ILE A 114 -5.09 5.62 -5.10
CA ILE A 114 -4.99 5.28 -3.68
C ILE A 114 -3.56 4.79 -3.43
N PHE A 115 -2.76 5.64 -2.83
CA PHE A 115 -1.35 5.36 -2.57
C PHE A 115 -1.13 4.75 -1.19
N THR A 116 -0.57 3.56 -1.14
CA THR A 116 -0.18 2.92 0.12
C THR A 116 1.15 3.50 0.59
N SER A 117 1.09 4.42 1.54
CA SER A 117 2.22 4.92 2.30
C SER A 117 2.36 4.15 3.62
N SER A 118 3.21 4.61 4.51
CA SER A 118 3.51 3.94 5.78
C SER A 118 3.69 4.95 6.90
N ILE A 119 3.37 4.55 8.14
CA ILE A 119 3.71 5.33 9.34
C ILE A 119 5.22 5.44 9.54
N SER A 120 6.05 4.59 8.91
CA SER A 120 7.51 4.71 8.94
C SER A 120 8.02 6.06 8.42
N THR A 121 7.19 6.77 7.66
CA THR A 121 7.49 8.14 7.19
C THR A 121 7.63 9.15 8.31
N TYR A 122 7.14 8.86 9.52
CA TYR A 122 7.28 9.74 10.69
C TYR A 122 8.63 9.60 11.42
N GLY A 123 9.38 8.53 11.12
CA GLY A 123 10.66 8.27 11.77
C GLY A 123 10.52 7.78 13.21
N ASP A 124 11.49 8.13 14.05
CA ASP A 124 11.46 7.79 15.48
C ASP A 124 10.59 8.77 16.24
N THR A 125 9.45 8.29 16.68
CA THR A 125 8.46 9.04 17.48
C THR A 125 8.40 8.54 18.93
N SER A 126 9.43 7.87 19.44
CA SER A 126 9.44 7.24 20.76
C SER A 126 9.22 8.23 21.90
N ASP A 127 9.74 9.45 21.78
CA ASP A 127 9.62 10.52 22.76
C ASP A 127 8.45 11.48 22.51
N GLU A 128 7.66 11.25 21.43
CA GLU A 128 6.56 12.12 21.05
C GLU A 128 5.27 11.80 21.81
N GLU A 129 4.43 12.83 21.99
CA GLU A 129 3.09 12.68 22.56
C GLU A 129 2.14 12.03 21.55
N GLN A 130 1.34 11.09 22.03
CA GLN A 130 0.38 10.36 21.18
C GLN A 130 -1.02 10.96 21.23
N PRO A 131 -1.80 10.82 20.12
CA PRO A 131 -1.50 10.13 18.86
C PRO A 131 -0.65 10.98 17.91
N ILE A 132 0.21 10.34 17.11
CA ILE A 132 0.93 11.01 16.03
C ILE A 132 -0.09 11.40 14.94
N MET A 133 -0.20 12.70 14.69
CA MET A 133 -1.16 13.25 13.73
C MET A 133 -0.58 13.30 12.31
N VAL A 134 -1.44 13.43 11.30
CA VAL A 134 -1.03 13.42 9.88
C VAL A 134 -0.15 14.59 9.47
N ASP A 135 -0.21 15.70 10.20
CA ASP A 135 0.61 16.90 10.02
C ASP A 135 1.94 16.87 10.77
N HIS A 136 2.22 15.79 11.52
CA HIS A 136 3.53 15.57 12.14
C HIS A 136 4.61 15.56 11.04
N ALA A 137 5.78 16.10 11.37
CA ALA A 137 6.93 16.14 10.47
C ALA A 137 7.32 14.73 10.02
N GLN A 138 7.69 14.60 8.75
CA GLN A 138 8.21 13.36 8.22
C GLN A 138 9.73 13.34 8.29
N GLU A 139 10.27 12.27 8.87
CA GLU A 139 11.71 12.05 9.00
C GLU A 139 12.07 10.61 8.61
N ALA A 140 12.79 10.45 7.52
CA ALA A 140 13.19 9.13 7.04
C ALA A 140 14.39 8.61 7.83
N ILE A 141 14.23 7.49 8.52
CA ILE A 141 15.32 6.80 9.22
C ILE A 141 15.91 5.64 8.41
N ASP A 142 15.28 5.27 7.29
CA ASP A 142 15.70 4.21 6.40
C ASP A 142 15.37 4.52 4.94
N VAL A 143 15.82 3.67 4.01
CA VAL A 143 15.60 3.83 2.56
C VAL A 143 14.13 3.70 2.20
N TYR A 144 13.42 2.77 2.86
CA TYR A 144 12.01 2.56 2.61
C TYR A 144 11.18 3.80 2.96
N ALA A 145 11.34 4.34 4.18
CA ALA A 145 10.67 5.55 4.61
C ALA A 145 10.99 6.73 3.67
N ALA A 146 12.25 6.91 3.30
CA ALA A 146 12.67 7.94 2.34
C ALA A 146 11.95 7.79 0.99
N SER A 147 11.82 6.56 0.49
CA SER A 147 11.12 6.28 -0.77
C SER A 147 9.62 6.54 -0.67
N LYS A 148 8.98 6.22 0.46
CA LYS A 148 7.56 6.50 0.67
C LYS A 148 7.29 8.01 0.79
N ILE A 149 8.12 8.76 1.51
CA ILE A 149 8.04 10.24 1.55
C ILE A 149 8.18 10.84 0.16
N ALA A 150 9.13 10.36 -0.64
CA ALA A 150 9.31 10.83 -2.01
C ALA A 150 8.09 10.47 -2.89
N GLY A 151 7.55 9.26 -2.76
CA GLY A 151 6.33 8.82 -3.44
C GLY A 151 5.10 9.68 -3.09
N GLU A 152 4.90 10.01 -1.80
CA GLU A 152 3.83 10.94 -1.38
C GLU A 152 3.95 12.30 -2.09
N LYS A 153 5.17 12.85 -2.19
CA LYS A 153 5.41 14.12 -2.89
C LYS A 153 5.06 14.03 -4.38
N VAL A 154 5.41 12.92 -5.04
CA VAL A 154 5.04 12.66 -6.43
C VAL A 154 3.51 12.65 -6.57
N VAL A 155 2.81 11.89 -5.73
CA VAL A 155 1.34 11.78 -5.75
C VAL A 155 0.68 13.14 -5.51
N MET A 156 1.09 13.87 -4.47
CA MET A 156 0.54 15.19 -4.15
C MET A 156 0.75 16.23 -5.26
N SER A 157 1.84 16.16 -6.00
CA SER A 157 2.15 17.10 -7.09
C SER A 157 1.59 16.68 -8.46
N SER A 158 1.04 15.48 -8.59
CA SER A 158 0.63 14.89 -9.87
C SER A 158 -0.57 15.57 -10.54
N GLY A 159 -1.46 16.13 -9.72
CA GLY A 159 -2.73 16.72 -10.18
C GLY A 159 -3.84 15.72 -10.47
N VAL A 160 -3.67 14.43 -10.09
CA VAL A 160 -4.73 13.41 -10.14
C VAL A 160 -5.57 13.44 -8.86
N ASN A 161 -6.76 12.82 -8.89
CA ASN A 161 -7.52 12.56 -7.67
C ASN A 161 -6.79 11.51 -6.85
N TYR A 162 -6.31 11.84 -5.66
CA TYR A 162 -5.54 10.88 -4.85
C TYR A 162 -6.04 10.78 -3.41
N VAL A 163 -5.76 9.65 -2.79
CA VAL A 163 -5.78 9.45 -1.33
C VAL A 163 -4.48 8.79 -0.92
N ILE A 164 -3.82 9.32 0.10
CA ILE A 164 -2.61 8.72 0.67
C ILE A 164 -2.97 8.07 1.99
N LEU A 165 -2.70 6.78 2.13
CA LEU A 165 -2.93 6.02 3.36
C LEU A 165 -1.58 5.65 3.98
N ARG A 166 -1.23 6.29 5.10
CA ARG A 166 -0.08 5.91 5.94
C ARG A 166 -0.51 4.77 6.85
N ILE A 167 -0.11 3.56 6.47
CA ILE A 167 -0.58 2.33 7.08
C ILE A 167 0.39 1.94 8.20
N ALA A 168 -0.16 1.60 9.37
CA ALA A 168 0.56 1.01 10.51
C ALA A 168 1.02 -0.42 10.19
N SER A 169 1.77 -1.04 11.09
CA SER A 169 2.19 -2.43 10.92
C SER A 169 0.98 -3.35 10.78
N ILE A 170 0.90 -4.07 9.67
CA ILE A 170 -0.22 -4.96 9.40
C ILE A 170 -0.05 -6.23 10.22
N ALA A 171 -1.00 -6.51 11.11
CA ALA A 171 -1.10 -7.79 11.79
C ALA A 171 -1.65 -8.83 10.80
N VAL A 172 -0.85 -9.86 10.54
CA VAL A 172 -1.23 -11.00 9.71
C VAL A 172 -1.56 -12.17 10.64
N PRO A 173 -2.81 -12.65 10.68
CA PRO A 173 -3.20 -13.70 11.62
C PRO A 173 -2.58 -15.08 11.33
N GLU A 174 -1.74 -15.17 10.32
CA GLU A 174 -1.17 -16.44 9.83
C GLU A 174 0.27 -16.70 10.27
N PHE A 175 0.80 -15.93 11.21
CA PHE A 175 2.09 -16.27 11.82
C PHE A 175 1.93 -17.53 12.69
N LEU A 176 2.33 -18.65 12.11
CA LEU A 176 2.37 -19.93 12.83
C LEU A 176 3.61 -20.06 13.73
N GLU A 177 4.64 -19.24 13.47
CA GLU A 177 5.90 -19.21 14.21
C GLU A 177 6.30 -17.77 14.53
N PRO A 178 6.83 -17.51 15.74
CA PRO A 178 7.31 -16.19 16.08
C PRO A 178 8.51 -15.80 15.19
N PRO A 179 8.61 -14.53 14.76
CA PRO A 179 9.79 -14.08 14.04
C PRO A 179 11.03 -14.11 14.95
N ASP A 180 12.16 -14.55 14.42
CA ASP A 180 13.44 -14.54 15.13
C ASP A 180 14.50 -13.82 14.26
N PRO A 181 14.99 -12.65 14.66
CA PRO A 181 14.54 -11.87 15.83
C PRO A 181 13.21 -11.15 15.61
N TRP A 182 12.56 -10.73 16.69
CA TRP A 182 11.42 -9.83 16.63
C TRP A 182 11.83 -8.49 16.00
N PRO A 183 10.98 -7.88 15.16
CA PRO A 183 11.30 -6.63 14.47
C PRO A 183 11.22 -5.37 15.38
N PHE A 184 10.95 -5.56 16.67
CA PHE A 184 10.84 -4.50 17.68
C PHE A 184 11.34 -4.97 19.05
N THR A 185 11.70 -4.03 19.91
CA THR A 185 12.11 -4.32 21.28
C THR A 185 10.92 -4.45 22.23
N ALA A 186 11.11 -5.11 23.39
CA ALA A 186 10.04 -5.33 24.37
C ALA A 186 9.40 -4.03 24.90
N ASP A 187 10.15 -2.96 25.02
CA ASP A 187 9.66 -1.67 25.54
C ASP A 187 9.18 -0.71 24.44
N GLN A 188 9.45 -1.03 23.19
CA GLN A 188 9.00 -0.23 22.04
C GLN A 188 7.47 -0.18 21.98
N ARG A 189 6.93 1.00 21.72
CA ARG A 189 5.50 1.14 21.41
C ARG A 189 5.26 0.55 20.02
N VAL A 190 4.25 -0.31 19.92
CA VAL A 190 3.85 -0.97 18.69
C VAL A 190 2.38 -0.65 18.45
N GLU A 191 2.05 -0.16 17.27
CA GLU A 191 0.67 -0.02 16.82
C GLU A 191 0.46 -0.91 15.59
N MET A 192 -0.49 -1.81 15.71
CA MET A 192 -0.87 -2.73 14.63
C MET A 192 -2.21 -2.33 14.04
N VAL A 193 -2.49 -2.82 12.85
CA VAL A 193 -3.80 -2.73 12.21
C VAL A 193 -4.14 -4.09 11.61
N HIS A 194 -5.40 -4.51 11.71
CA HIS A 194 -5.83 -5.76 11.11
C HIS A 194 -5.80 -5.67 9.59
N ARG A 195 -5.41 -6.75 8.94
CA ARG A 195 -5.32 -6.83 7.47
C ARG A 195 -6.63 -6.46 6.78
N ASP A 196 -7.76 -6.89 7.32
CA ASP A 196 -9.08 -6.62 6.75
C ASP A 196 -9.46 -5.14 6.87
N ASP A 197 -9.11 -4.47 7.98
CA ASP A 197 -9.33 -3.02 8.15
C ASP A 197 -8.54 -2.21 7.12
N VAL A 198 -7.32 -2.66 6.80
CA VAL A 198 -6.51 -2.05 5.73
C VAL A 198 -7.17 -2.24 4.38
N ALA A 199 -7.66 -3.44 4.09
CA ALA A 199 -8.34 -3.74 2.83
C ALA A 199 -9.62 -2.92 2.67
N ASP A 200 -10.44 -2.82 3.72
CA ASP A 200 -11.64 -1.98 3.75
C ASP A 200 -11.31 -0.50 3.52
N ALA A 201 -10.28 0.02 4.19
CA ALA A 201 -9.84 1.40 4.01
C ALA A 201 -9.41 1.68 2.55
N LEU A 202 -8.64 0.76 1.95
CA LEU A 202 -8.18 0.87 0.57
C LEU A 202 -9.34 0.86 -0.43
N ILE A 203 -10.28 -0.08 -0.30
CA ILE A 203 -11.42 -0.22 -1.22
C ILE A 203 -12.36 0.98 -1.10
N ASN A 204 -12.68 1.40 0.12
CA ASN A 204 -13.57 2.54 0.35
C ASN A 204 -12.97 3.86 -0.15
N ALA A 205 -11.65 4.01 -0.11
CA ALA A 205 -10.97 5.20 -0.61
C ALA A 205 -11.12 5.40 -2.13
N VAL A 206 -11.35 4.33 -2.91
CA VAL A 206 -11.46 4.41 -4.38
C VAL A 206 -12.59 5.36 -4.81
N ASP A 207 -13.73 5.29 -4.14
CA ASP A 207 -14.95 6.04 -4.51
C ASP A 207 -15.24 7.23 -3.58
N SER A 208 -14.43 7.40 -2.52
CA SER A 208 -14.65 8.45 -1.52
C SER A 208 -14.13 9.81 -1.99
N LYS A 209 -14.99 10.55 -2.70
CA LYS A 209 -14.64 11.91 -3.14
C LYS A 209 -14.28 12.85 -1.98
N GLU A 210 -14.81 12.60 -0.79
CA GLU A 210 -14.49 13.36 0.41
C GLU A 210 -13.07 13.12 0.90
N ALA A 211 -12.47 11.97 0.56
CA ALA A 211 -11.08 11.64 0.90
C ALA A 211 -10.08 12.16 -0.14
N PHE A 212 -10.52 12.60 -1.31
CA PHE A 212 -9.59 13.08 -2.34
C PHE A 212 -8.77 14.28 -1.86
N GLY A 213 -7.48 14.24 -2.16
CA GLY A 213 -6.50 15.22 -1.73
C GLY A 213 -6.04 15.07 -0.27
N LYS A 214 -6.48 14.02 0.44
CA LYS A 214 -6.14 13.81 1.85
C LYS A 214 -5.06 12.77 2.07
N VAL A 215 -4.35 12.97 3.18
CA VAL A 215 -3.46 11.99 3.82
C VAL A 215 -4.15 11.49 5.08
N LEU A 216 -4.22 10.17 5.26
CA LEU A 216 -4.89 9.55 6.40
C LEU A 216 -3.96 8.51 7.05
N ASN A 217 -3.93 8.46 8.39
CA ASN A 217 -3.31 7.37 9.12
C ASN A 217 -4.30 6.21 9.24
N ILE A 218 -3.87 5.01 8.88
CA ILE A 218 -4.66 3.77 9.02
C ILE A 218 -3.99 2.91 10.07
N ALA A 219 -4.65 2.78 11.21
CA ALA A 219 -4.12 2.14 12.40
C ALA A 219 -5.25 1.43 13.16
N GLY A 220 -4.92 0.46 14.02
CA GLY A 220 -5.90 -0.37 14.73
C GLY A 220 -6.57 0.31 15.93
N GLY A 221 -6.22 1.57 16.23
CA GLY A 221 -6.82 2.35 17.31
C GLY A 221 -6.36 1.91 18.70
N LYS A 222 -7.13 2.29 19.73
CA LYS A 222 -6.71 2.15 21.13
C LYS A 222 -6.43 0.71 21.57
N SER A 223 -7.18 -0.24 21.06
CA SER A 223 -7.04 -1.67 21.41
C SER A 223 -5.76 -2.31 20.83
N TRP A 224 -5.15 -1.67 19.86
CA TRP A 224 -3.93 -2.15 19.19
C TRP A 224 -2.67 -1.34 19.54
N ARG A 225 -2.75 -0.48 20.55
CA ARG A 225 -1.62 0.26 21.09
C ARG A 225 -0.96 -0.54 22.19
N LEU A 226 0.04 -1.33 21.82
CA LEU A 226 0.72 -2.27 22.70
C LEU A 226 2.18 -1.87 22.92
N ARG A 227 2.80 -2.43 23.95
CA ARG A 227 4.25 -2.56 24.02
C ARG A 227 4.68 -3.82 23.31
N GLY A 228 5.91 -3.85 22.81
CA GLY A 228 6.44 -5.04 22.17
C GLY A 228 6.30 -6.29 23.04
N ARG A 229 6.52 -6.18 24.37
CA ARG A 229 6.31 -7.30 25.32
C ARG A 229 4.88 -7.80 25.32
N ASP A 230 3.89 -6.90 25.32
CA ASP A 230 2.47 -7.28 25.38
C ASP A 230 2.10 -8.07 24.13
N TYR A 231 2.56 -7.61 22.95
CA TYR A 231 2.35 -8.30 21.70
C TYR A 231 3.04 -9.68 21.67
N MET A 232 4.30 -9.76 22.17
CA MET A 232 5.04 -11.03 22.25
C MET A 232 4.33 -12.01 23.19
N GLU A 233 3.83 -11.55 24.35
CA GLU A 233 3.10 -12.38 25.30
C GLU A 233 1.77 -12.89 24.71
N ASP A 234 1.01 -12.01 24.05
CA ASP A 234 -0.27 -12.36 23.41
C ASP A 234 -0.08 -13.35 22.26
N PHE A 235 1.07 -13.30 21.57
CA PHE A 235 1.38 -14.23 20.48
C PHE A 235 1.50 -15.70 20.96
N PHE A 236 1.93 -15.92 22.20
CA PHE A 236 2.14 -17.26 22.77
C PHE A 236 0.93 -17.77 23.59
N ASN A 237 -0.13 -16.96 23.76
CA ASN A 237 -1.34 -17.34 24.50
C ASN A 237 -2.50 -17.70 23.57
#